data_33bd9bcc48bfae9ca2cbfff84c4cbe2b
#
_entry.id   33bd9bcc48bfae9ca2cbfff84c4cbe2b
#
_cell.length_a   1.000
_cell.length_b   1.000
_cell.length_c   1.000
_cell.angle_alpha   90.00
_cell.angle_beta   90.00
_cell.angle_gamma   90.00
#
_symmetry.space_group_name_H-M   'P 1'
#
loop_
_entity.id
_entity.type
_entity.pdbx_description
1 polymer ?
#
loop_
_entity_poly.entity_id
_entity_poly.type
_entity_poly.pdbx_seq_one_letter_code
_entity_poly.pdbx_strand_id
1 'polypeptide(L)'
;MTDADWEYVDKLGYSEMVSSYWDIIGEGCSWYCGNGYPTKIEASSHLKSQGNNSYEEKNLHDLLYNTPWVEGVQGYGEGEWVKYTFEANSPRITEIHVVNGYVKSQVAWKNNSRVKRLKVYVNDKPFAILNLEDSRSDQTFKIEPLNDSKEWTMKFEILEVYKGEKYDDTVLSEVYFDGIDVHCFAAGTKVLLADNSQKNIEDIKQGDKIMTYNIITGKKGTAMVEKTAAVTHKNLVTYVFEGGKKITATDDHPFLTEQGWASSNPAKTANYKGFEKVVQIKVGDIFAAANGYTKLVSKSVSPESKMTYTIVKLSDGNTFYANDIIVGVEEVK
;
A
#
# COMPACT_ATOMS: atom_id res chain seq x y z
N MET A 1 15.01 -10.29 -2.34
CA MET A 1 16.07 -11.32 -2.37
C MET A 1 15.64 -12.47 -3.28
N THR A 2 16.49 -12.88 -4.20
CA THR A 2 16.31 -14.08 -5.05
C THR A 2 17.16 -15.23 -4.54
N ASP A 3 16.94 -16.46 -5.01
CA ASP A 3 17.81 -17.59 -4.66
C ASP A 3 19.29 -17.34 -5.04
N ALA A 4 19.52 -16.63 -6.14
CA ALA A 4 20.89 -16.28 -6.56
C ALA A 4 21.55 -15.27 -5.59
N ASP A 5 20.79 -14.31 -5.05
CA ASP A 5 21.28 -13.38 -4.03
C ASP A 5 21.62 -14.12 -2.75
N TRP A 6 20.76 -15.07 -2.33
CA TRP A 6 21.02 -15.91 -1.16
C TRP A 6 22.27 -16.78 -1.33
N GLU A 7 22.47 -17.41 -2.50
CA GLU A 7 23.69 -18.15 -2.79
C GLU A 7 24.94 -17.28 -2.72
N TYR A 8 24.84 -16.04 -3.18
CA TYR A 8 25.94 -15.11 -3.14
C TYR A 8 26.34 -14.73 -1.70
N VAL A 9 25.37 -14.33 -0.86
CA VAL A 9 25.65 -13.96 0.54
C VAL A 9 26.05 -15.16 1.41
N ASP A 10 25.55 -16.37 1.13
CA ASP A 10 26.00 -17.62 1.79
C ASP A 10 27.48 -17.87 1.50
N LYS A 11 27.95 -17.69 0.25
CA LYS A 11 29.37 -17.83 -0.12
C LYS A 11 30.27 -16.82 0.59
N LEU A 12 29.75 -15.65 0.89
CA LEU A 12 30.47 -14.62 1.63
C LEU A 12 30.41 -14.81 3.16
N GLY A 13 29.54 -15.69 3.67
CA GLY A 13 29.33 -15.91 5.10
C GLY A 13 28.53 -14.79 5.79
N TYR A 14 27.75 -14.00 5.05
CA TYR A 14 26.99 -12.85 5.55
C TYR A 14 25.47 -13.05 5.54
N SER A 15 24.96 -14.22 5.21
CA SER A 15 23.50 -14.46 5.09
C SER A 15 22.73 -14.14 6.36
N GLU A 16 23.29 -14.40 7.56
CA GLU A 16 22.65 -14.06 8.83
C GLU A 16 22.62 -12.54 9.14
N MET A 17 23.34 -11.73 8.36
CA MET A 17 23.41 -10.27 8.52
C MET A 17 22.49 -9.53 7.53
N VAL A 18 21.86 -10.24 6.61
CA VAL A 18 20.95 -9.65 5.63
C VAL A 18 19.69 -9.20 6.32
N SER A 19 19.29 -7.95 6.08
CA SER A 19 18.07 -7.35 6.58
C SER A 19 17.14 -7.03 5.43
N SER A 20 15.88 -7.35 5.59
CA SER A 20 14.81 -6.99 4.64
C SER A 20 14.31 -5.55 4.76
N TYR A 21 14.66 -4.84 5.83
CA TYR A 21 14.11 -3.52 6.13
C TYR A 21 14.15 -2.54 4.96
N TRP A 22 15.34 -2.40 4.34
CA TRP A 22 15.52 -1.48 3.21
C TRP A 22 14.90 -1.98 1.91
N ASP A 23 14.83 -3.30 1.73
CA ASP A 23 14.21 -3.91 0.55
C ASP A 23 12.68 -3.77 0.61
N ILE A 24 12.09 -3.87 1.80
CA ILE A 24 10.65 -3.78 2.01
C ILE A 24 10.17 -2.34 2.05
N ILE A 25 10.80 -1.48 2.87
CA ILE A 25 10.38 -0.07 3.00
C ILE A 25 10.83 0.75 1.79
N GLY A 26 12.00 0.43 1.22
CA GLY A 26 12.53 1.09 0.03
C GLY A 26 12.84 2.58 0.19
N GLU A 27 13.27 3.20 -0.90
CA GLU A 27 13.43 4.65 -1.00
C GLU A 27 12.14 5.25 -1.58
N GLY A 28 11.42 6.04 -0.80
CA GLY A 28 10.21 6.72 -1.25
C GLY A 28 8.97 6.42 -0.43
N CYS A 29 7.82 6.76 -0.97
CA CYS A 29 6.53 6.46 -0.34
C CYS A 29 6.09 5.05 -0.70
N SER A 30 6.09 4.17 0.28
CA SER A 30 5.57 2.80 0.19
C SER A 30 4.24 2.71 0.94
N TRP A 31 3.60 1.54 0.87
CA TRP A 31 2.41 1.21 1.64
C TRP A 31 2.61 1.50 3.15
N TYR A 32 3.82 1.27 3.68
CA TYR A 32 4.18 1.54 5.08
C TYR A 32 4.19 3.03 5.44
N CYS A 33 4.47 3.94 4.51
CA CYS A 33 4.45 5.38 4.76
C CYS A 33 3.04 5.91 5.05
N GLY A 34 2.02 5.20 4.58
CA GLY A 34 0.61 5.52 4.78
C GLY A 34 -0.03 4.88 6.00
N ASN A 35 0.73 4.49 7.03
CA ASN A 35 0.26 3.70 8.19
C ASN A 35 -0.23 2.29 7.81
N GLY A 36 0.40 1.66 6.85
CA GLY A 36 0.08 0.29 6.42
C GLY A 36 0.44 -0.81 7.43
N TYR A 37 0.99 -0.47 8.61
CA TYR A 37 1.35 -1.46 9.60
C TYR A 37 0.13 -2.15 10.21
N PRO A 38 0.18 -3.48 10.45
CA PRO A 38 -0.81 -4.16 11.26
C PRO A 38 -0.75 -3.65 12.70
N THR A 39 -1.89 -3.46 13.32
CA THR A 39 -2.00 -3.04 14.74
C THR A 39 -1.77 -4.18 15.71
N LYS A 40 -1.97 -5.43 15.24
CA LYS A 40 -1.81 -6.64 16.02
C LYS A 40 -1.46 -7.81 15.10
N ILE A 41 -0.59 -8.70 15.63
CA ILE A 41 -0.28 -9.99 15.01
C ILE A 41 -0.53 -11.06 16.07
N GLU A 42 -1.23 -12.12 15.73
CA GLU A 42 -1.58 -13.26 16.58
C GLU A 42 -1.27 -14.55 15.85
N ALA A 43 -0.86 -15.59 16.57
CA ALA A 43 -0.70 -16.92 16.03
C ALA A 43 -1.47 -17.95 16.87
N SER A 44 -1.82 -19.09 16.27
CA SER A 44 -2.37 -20.24 17.00
C SER A 44 -1.38 -20.83 17.99
N SER A 45 -0.10 -20.86 17.60
CA SER A 45 1.01 -21.28 18.44
C SER A 45 2.33 -20.67 17.99
N HIS A 46 3.35 -20.79 18.80
CA HIS A 46 4.75 -20.57 18.40
C HIS A 46 5.70 -21.47 19.20
N LEU A 47 6.82 -21.82 18.59
CA LEU A 47 7.87 -22.59 19.25
C LEU A 47 8.48 -21.77 20.40
N LYS A 48 8.75 -22.41 21.53
CA LYS A 48 9.40 -21.76 22.66
C LYS A 48 10.79 -21.26 22.29
N SER A 49 11.13 -20.07 22.77
CA SER A 49 12.45 -19.47 22.59
C SER A 49 13.57 -20.43 22.95
N GLN A 50 14.63 -20.45 22.16
CA GLN A 50 15.80 -21.30 22.34
C GLN A 50 17.06 -20.43 22.40
N GLY A 51 17.66 -20.32 23.58
CA GLY A 51 18.78 -19.39 23.81
C GLY A 51 18.36 -17.94 23.56
N ASN A 52 19.01 -17.29 22.61
CA ASN A 52 18.70 -15.90 22.22
C ASN A 52 17.69 -15.80 21.06
N ASN A 53 17.20 -16.92 20.53
CA ASN A 53 16.27 -16.90 19.41
C ASN A 53 14.83 -16.91 19.92
N SER A 54 14.03 -15.94 19.49
CA SER A 54 12.57 -15.90 19.60
C SER A 54 11.93 -16.40 18.33
N TYR A 55 10.76 -17.04 18.43
CA TYR A 55 10.02 -17.60 17.29
C TYR A 55 8.56 -17.14 17.30
N GLU A 56 8.31 -15.99 17.94
CA GLU A 56 6.99 -15.42 18.11
C GLU A 56 6.43 -14.86 16.79
N GLU A 57 5.12 -14.75 16.71
CA GLU A 57 4.38 -14.26 15.54
C GLU A 57 4.76 -12.85 15.10
N LYS A 58 5.19 -11.98 16.02
CA LYS A 58 5.66 -10.62 15.67
C LYS A 58 6.88 -10.61 14.75
N ASN A 59 7.68 -11.67 14.77
CA ASN A 59 8.84 -11.81 13.90
C ASN A 59 8.45 -11.86 12.41
N LEU A 60 7.21 -12.25 12.10
CA LEU A 60 6.72 -12.27 10.70
C LEU A 60 6.53 -10.89 10.07
N HIS A 61 6.73 -9.83 10.82
CA HIS A 61 6.58 -8.47 10.33
C HIS A 61 7.54 -7.49 11.02
N ASP A 62 8.70 -7.99 11.42
CA ASP A 62 9.76 -7.17 11.99
C ASP A 62 10.76 -6.68 10.92
N LEU A 63 10.58 -7.13 9.67
CA LEU A 63 11.36 -6.79 8.49
C LEU A 63 12.82 -7.29 8.61
N LEU A 64 13.01 -8.44 9.27
CA LEU A 64 14.31 -9.07 9.48
C LEU A 64 14.30 -10.53 9.04
N TYR A 65 15.01 -10.87 7.98
CA TYR A 65 15.07 -12.23 7.44
C TYR A 65 15.60 -13.31 8.39
N ASN A 66 16.31 -12.92 9.47
CA ASN A 66 16.94 -13.85 10.41
C ASN A 66 16.08 -14.14 11.64
N THR A 67 14.92 -13.54 11.79
CA THR A 67 13.97 -13.70 12.91
C THR A 67 12.63 -14.28 12.43
N PRO A 68 12.47 -15.62 12.37
CA PRO A 68 11.26 -16.23 11.83
C PRO A 68 10.17 -16.41 12.90
N TRP A 69 8.95 -16.61 12.44
CA TRP A 69 7.94 -17.35 13.19
C TRP A 69 8.09 -18.84 12.90
N VAL A 70 7.96 -19.64 13.96
CA VAL A 70 7.96 -21.10 13.91
C VAL A 70 6.74 -21.56 14.68
N GLU A 71 5.89 -22.40 14.08
CA GLU A 71 4.76 -22.97 14.78
C GLU A 71 5.20 -23.84 15.97
N GLY A 72 4.32 -24.03 16.95
CA GLY A 72 4.70 -24.63 18.23
C GLY A 72 4.03 -25.96 18.55
N VAL A 73 3.41 -26.64 17.56
CA VAL A 73 2.76 -27.92 17.78
C VAL A 73 3.66 -29.09 17.37
N GLN A 74 3.29 -30.31 17.73
CA GLN A 74 3.99 -31.50 17.29
C GLN A 74 3.63 -31.85 15.84
N GLY A 75 4.61 -32.09 14.98
CA GLY A 75 4.43 -32.41 13.58
C GLY A 75 4.67 -31.19 12.69
N TYR A 76 4.02 -31.12 11.55
CA TYR A 76 4.31 -30.13 10.51
C TYR A 76 3.48 -28.84 10.59
N GLY A 77 2.68 -28.64 11.63
CA GLY A 77 1.91 -27.43 11.85
C GLY A 77 0.77 -27.20 10.85
N GLU A 78 0.29 -28.22 10.13
CA GLU A 78 -0.89 -28.10 9.27
C GLU A 78 -2.12 -27.73 10.11
N GLY A 79 -2.80 -26.63 9.72
CA GLY A 79 -3.89 -26.03 10.49
C GLY A 79 -3.44 -24.87 11.41
N GLU A 80 -2.16 -24.73 11.69
CA GLU A 80 -1.64 -23.58 12.43
C GLU A 80 -1.75 -22.32 11.58
N TRP A 81 -1.92 -21.16 12.23
CA TRP A 81 -2.22 -19.92 11.55
C TRP A 81 -1.58 -18.69 12.21
N VAL A 82 -1.40 -17.66 11.40
CA VAL A 82 -1.07 -16.29 11.84
C VAL A 82 -2.15 -15.34 11.35
N LYS A 83 -2.52 -14.35 12.17
CA LYS A 83 -3.57 -13.38 11.87
C LYS A 83 -3.07 -11.95 12.13
N TYR A 84 -3.21 -11.12 11.13
CA TYR A 84 -2.94 -9.70 11.13
C TYR A 84 -4.23 -8.91 11.32
N THR A 85 -4.21 -7.90 12.18
CA THR A 85 -5.31 -6.94 12.35
C THR A 85 -4.86 -5.58 11.81
N PHE A 86 -5.72 -4.93 11.04
CA PHE A 86 -5.48 -3.63 10.43
C PHE A 86 -6.55 -2.64 10.88
N GLU A 87 -6.17 -1.37 11.03
CA GLU A 87 -7.11 -0.30 11.34
C GLU A 87 -8.15 -0.09 10.24
N ALA A 88 -9.27 0.50 10.64
CA ALA A 88 -10.25 1.01 9.70
C ALA A 88 -9.61 2.00 8.73
N ASN A 89 -9.92 1.83 7.44
CA ASN A 89 -9.39 2.67 6.36
C ASN A 89 -7.86 2.66 6.21
N SER A 90 -7.18 1.60 6.69
CA SER A 90 -5.76 1.38 6.40
C SER A 90 -5.51 1.45 4.89
N PRO A 91 -4.28 1.76 4.44
CA PRO A 91 -3.92 1.73 3.02
C PRO A 91 -4.25 0.37 2.40
N ARG A 92 -4.68 0.38 1.14
CA ARG A 92 -5.12 -0.83 0.44
C ARG A 92 -3.96 -1.75 0.17
N ILE A 93 -4.10 -3.01 0.59
CA ILE A 93 -3.15 -4.08 0.26
C ILE A 93 -3.48 -4.58 -1.15
N THR A 94 -2.47 -4.62 -2.03
CA THR A 94 -2.54 -5.17 -3.39
C THR A 94 -1.55 -6.30 -3.62
N GLU A 95 -0.59 -6.46 -2.71
CA GLU A 95 0.44 -7.48 -2.78
C GLU A 95 0.69 -8.09 -1.40
N ILE A 96 0.81 -9.41 -1.36
CA ILE A 96 1.23 -10.20 -0.21
C ILE A 96 2.59 -10.77 -0.54
N HIS A 97 3.58 -10.52 0.30
CA HIS A 97 4.94 -11.04 0.15
C HIS A 97 5.20 -12.08 1.23
N VAL A 98 5.75 -13.22 0.83
CA VAL A 98 6.07 -14.33 1.74
C VAL A 98 7.52 -14.74 1.57
N VAL A 99 8.27 -14.72 2.67
CA VAL A 99 9.63 -15.26 2.75
C VAL A 99 9.56 -16.62 3.47
N ASN A 100 9.66 -17.68 2.67
CA ASN A 100 9.32 -19.05 3.08
C ASN A 100 10.50 -19.80 3.69
N GLY A 101 10.29 -20.36 4.86
CA GLY A 101 11.30 -21.14 5.59
C GLY A 101 12.28 -20.27 6.41
N TYR A 102 13.28 -20.89 7.03
CA TYR A 102 14.27 -20.22 7.85
C TYR A 102 15.45 -19.75 6.99
N VAL A 103 15.30 -18.59 6.35
CA VAL A 103 16.22 -18.13 5.28
C VAL A 103 17.57 -17.63 5.76
N LYS A 104 17.80 -17.46 7.07
CA LYS A 104 19.08 -16.96 7.64
C LYS A 104 20.32 -17.72 7.20
N SER A 105 20.19 -18.98 6.79
CA SER A 105 21.24 -19.78 6.16
C SER A 105 20.65 -20.93 5.37
N GLN A 106 21.38 -21.42 4.35
CA GLN A 106 20.92 -22.57 3.55
C GLN A 106 20.71 -23.82 4.40
N VAL A 107 21.55 -24.04 5.42
CA VAL A 107 21.44 -25.18 6.33
C VAL A 107 20.18 -25.08 7.18
N ALA A 108 19.89 -23.91 7.75
CA ALA A 108 18.66 -23.69 8.52
C ALA A 108 17.43 -23.88 7.63
N TRP A 109 17.44 -23.36 6.40
CA TRP A 109 16.35 -23.45 5.45
C TRP A 109 16.05 -24.90 5.05
N LYS A 110 17.08 -25.71 4.74
CA LYS A 110 16.90 -27.13 4.37
C LYS A 110 16.44 -27.99 5.56
N ASN A 111 16.96 -27.73 6.75
CA ASN A 111 16.68 -28.55 7.92
C ASN A 111 15.25 -28.42 8.44
N ASN A 112 14.62 -27.26 8.29
CA ASN A 112 13.27 -27.00 8.77
C ASN A 112 12.24 -27.18 7.66
N SER A 113 10.98 -27.43 8.03
CA SER A 113 9.87 -27.50 7.09
C SER A 113 9.47 -26.11 6.61
N ARG A 114 8.97 -26.02 5.39
CA ARG A 114 8.56 -24.78 4.71
C ARG A 114 7.12 -24.92 4.26
N VAL A 115 6.41 -23.82 4.20
CA VAL A 115 5.02 -23.83 3.75
C VAL A 115 4.95 -24.09 2.24
N LYS A 116 4.04 -24.99 1.83
CA LYS A 116 3.72 -25.23 0.42
C LYS A 116 2.42 -24.55 0.00
N ARG A 117 1.43 -24.51 0.87
CA ARG A 117 0.16 -23.86 0.61
C ARG A 117 -0.34 -23.12 1.85
N LEU A 118 -0.66 -21.84 1.69
CA LEU A 118 -1.32 -21.00 2.69
C LEU A 118 -2.75 -20.71 2.27
N LYS A 119 -3.70 -20.91 3.16
CA LYS A 119 -5.07 -20.44 2.98
C LYS A 119 -5.23 -19.08 3.63
N VAL A 120 -5.68 -18.12 2.85
CA VAL A 120 -5.91 -16.75 3.28
C VAL A 120 -7.38 -16.54 3.57
N TYR A 121 -7.66 -15.91 4.71
CA TYR A 121 -8.99 -15.45 5.09
C TYR A 121 -8.97 -13.94 5.29
N VAL A 122 -10.04 -13.27 4.87
CA VAL A 122 -10.30 -11.86 5.17
C VAL A 122 -11.57 -11.76 6.00
N ASN A 123 -11.47 -11.18 7.19
CA ASN A 123 -12.58 -11.11 8.15
C ASN A 123 -13.22 -12.51 8.36
N ASP A 124 -12.38 -13.51 8.62
CA ASP A 124 -12.72 -14.94 8.80
C ASP A 124 -13.41 -15.62 7.60
N LYS A 125 -13.52 -14.96 6.46
CA LYS A 125 -14.06 -15.56 5.23
C LYS A 125 -12.92 -16.05 4.34
N PRO A 126 -13.00 -17.26 3.78
CA PRO A 126 -12.01 -17.75 2.82
C PRO A 126 -11.86 -16.76 1.65
N PHE A 127 -10.61 -16.38 1.36
CA PHE A 127 -10.31 -15.41 0.31
C PHE A 127 -9.48 -16.02 -0.83
N ALA A 128 -8.35 -16.65 -0.50
CA ALA A 128 -7.43 -17.20 -1.50
C ALA A 128 -6.64 -18.40 -0.95
N ILE A 129 -5.96 -19.09 -1.85
CA ILE A 129 -4.90 -20.06 -1.52
C ILE A 129 -3.63 -19.59 -2.22
N LEU A 130 -2.58 -19.30 -1.45
CA LEU A 130 -1.25 -19.02 -1.96
C LEU A 130 -0.50 -20.33 -2.12
N ASN A 131 -0.06 -20.63 -3.35
CA ASN A 131 0.80 -21.78 -3.62
C ASN A 131 2.25 -21.28 -3.66
N LEU A 132 3.03 -21.65 -2.66
CA LEU A 132 4.41 -21.23 -2.54
C LEU A 132 5.34 -22.22 -3.25
N GLU A 133 6.37 -21.68 -3.86
CA GLU A 133 7.48 -22.49 -4.38
C GLU A 133 8.44 -22.86 -3.25
N ASP A 134 9.15 -24.00 -3.40
CA ASP A 134 10.20 -24.41 -2.48
C ASP A 134 11.50 -23.65 -2.78
N SER A 135 11.50 -22.37 -2.45
CA SER A 135 12.52 -21.37 -2.79
C SER A 135 12.76 -20.45 -1.59
N ARG A 136 13.99 -19.95 -1.44
CA ARG A 136 14.36 -18.91 -0.46
C ARG A 136 14.02 -17.50 -0.95
N SER A 137 13.66 -17.36 -2.24
CA SER A 137 13.27 -16.06 -2.81
C SER A 137 12.03 -15.52 -2.16
N ASP A 138 11.95 -14.20 -2.07
CA ASP A 138 10.73 -13.50 -1.73
C ASP A 138 9.67 -13.79 -2.78
N GLN A 139 8.48 -14.22 -2.36
CA GLN A 139 7.40 -14.62 -3.25
C GLN A 139 6.25 -13.62 -3.15
N THR A 140 5.91 -12.99 -4.26
CA THR A 140 4.88 -11.94 -4.33
C THR A 140 3.60 -12.48 -4.94
N PHE A 141 2.47 -12.24 -4.25
CA PHE A 141 1.13 -12.60 -4.70
C PHE A 141 0.31 -11.33 -4.86
N LYS A 142 -0.06 -11.02 -6.11
CA LYS A 142 -0.94 -9.89 -6.43
C LYS A 142 -2.39 -10.26 -6.12
N ILE A 143 -3.09 -9.34 -5.48
CA ILE A 143 -4.50 -9.49 -5.11
C ILE A 143 -5.30 -8.24 -5.52
N GLU A 144 -6.62 -8.37 -5.60
CA GLU A 144 -7.49 -7.19 -5.72
C GLU A 144 -7.31 -6.29 -4.48
N PRO A 145 -7.35 -4.95 -4.65
CA PRO A 145 -7.13 -4.01 -3.56
C PRO A 145 -8.04 -4.27 -2.36
N LEU A 146 -7.45 -4.55 -1.20
CA LEU A 146 -8.14 -4.88 0.04
C LEU A 146 -7.95 -3.82 1.11
N ASN A 147 -9.04 -3.29 1.63
CA ASN A 147 -9.15 -2.61 2.93
C ASN A 147 -10.60 -2.69 3.41
N ASP A 148 -10.87 -2.20 4.61
CA ASP A 148 -12.24 -2.08 5.12
C ASP A 148 -12.43 -0.71 5.80
N SER A 149 -13.65 -0.23 5.85
CA SER A 149 -14.06 0.97 6.59
C SER A 149 -14.14 0.75 8.10
N LYS A 150 -13.96 -0.48 8.56
CA LYS A 150 -13.85 -0.91 9.95
C LYS A 150 -12.50 -1.59 10.16
N GLU A 151 -12.14 -1.84 11.41
CA GLU A 151 -11.04 -2.75 11.72
C GLU A 151 -11.27 -4.10 11.05
N TRP A 152 -10.24 -4.66 10.43
CA TRP A 152 -10.35 -5.88 9.64
C TRP A 152 -9.13 -6.78 9.83
N THR A 153 -9.27 -8.04 9.43
CA THR A 153 -8.23 -9.05 9.65
C THR A 153 -7.88 -9.81 8.38
N MET A 154 -6.60 -10.20 8.30
CA MET A 154 -6.11 -11.17 7.32
C MET A 154 -5.43 -12.32 8.06
N LYS A 155 -5.93 -13.55 7.87
CA LYS A 155 -5.40 -14.76 8.52
C LYS A 155 -4.80 -15.70 7.47
N PHE A 156 -3.64 -16.24 7.76
CA PHE A 156 -2.91 -17.21 6.95
C PHE A 156 -2.85 -18.54 7.69
N GLU A 157 -3.39 -19.60 7.11
CA GLU A 157 -3.46 -20.94 7.69
C GLU A 157 -2.64 -21.92 6.84
N ILE A 158 -1.75 -22.68 7.47
CA ILE A 158 -0.92 -23.69 6.82
C ILE A 158 -1.81 -24.84 6.36
N LEU A 159 -1.84 -25.12 5.05
CA LEU A 159 -2.58 -26.26 4.49
C LEU A 159 -1.69 -27.45 4.13
N GLU A 160 -0.47 -27.18 3.66
CA GLU A 160 0.46 -28.18 3.16
C GLU A 160 1.89 -27.67 3.28
N VAL A 161 2.86 -28.55 3.49
CA VAL A 161 4.26 -28.20 3.70
C VAL A 161 5.21 -28.97 2.78
N TYR A 162 6.37 -28.37 2.53
CA TYR A 162 7.59 -29.04 2.10
C TYR A 162 8.35 -29.49 3.35
N LYS A 163 8.60 -30.78 3.48
CA LYS A 163 9.25 -31.34 4.68
C LYS A 163 10.72 -30.96 4.76
N GLY A 164 11.15 -30.59 5.95
CA GLY A 164 12.57 -30.37 6.27
C GLY A 164 13.37 -31.69 6.27
N GLU A 165 14.67 -31.55 6.11
CA GLU A 165 15.58 -32.71 6.15
C GLU A 165 15.79 -33.23 7.59
N LYS A 166 15.52 -32.38 8.61
CA LYS A 166 15.85 -32.70 10.00
C LYS A 166 14.72 -32.43 11.00
N TYR A 167 13.97 -31.35 10.83
CA TYR A 167 12.96 -30.89 11.77
C TYR A 167 11.58 -30.84 11.12
N ASP A 168 10.57 -31.22 11.90
CA ASP A 168 9.17 -31.13 11.47
C ASP A 168 8.63 -29.69 11.59
N ASP A 169 9.26 -28.85 12.42
CA ASP A 169 8.85 -27.47 12.65
C ASP A 169 8.76 -26.70 11.31
N THR A 170 7.59 -26.11 11.05
CA THR A 170 7.35 -25.30 9.86
C THR A 170 7.63 -23.83 10.14
N VAL A 171 8.38 -23.21 9.26
CA VAL A 171 8.95 -21.88 9.45
C VAL A 171 8.52 -20.92 8.36
N LEU A 172 8.19 -19.69 8.74
CA LEU A 172 8.06 -18.51 7.86
C LEU A 172 8.97 -17.42 8.41
N SER A 173 9.85 -16.85 7.58
CA SER A 173 10.69 -15.73 7.99
C SER A 173 9.93 -14.42 7.96
N GLU A 174 9.16 -14.14 6.90
CA GLU A 174 8.38 -12.92 6.78
C GLU A 174 7.06 -13.14 6.06
N VAL A 175 6.04 -12.42 6.48
CA VAL A 175 4.82 -12.15 5.71
C VAL A 175 4.54 -10.65 5.81
N TYR A 176 4.75 -9.95 4.72
CA TYR A 176 4.57 -8.50 4.67
C TYR A 176 3.71 -8.09 3.46
N PHE A 177 3.40 -6.82 3.38
CA PHE A 177 2.42 -6.33 2.44
C PHE A 177 2.95 -5.15 1.65
N ASP A 178 2.46 -4.99 0.45
CA ASP A 178 2.56 -3.75 -0.32
C ASP A 178 1.20 -3.40 -0.90
N GLY A 179 1.05 -2.15 -1.30
CA GLY A 179 -0.25 -1.72 -1.77
C GLY A 179 -0.30 -0.29 -2.27
N ILE A 180 -1.53 0.15 -2.45
CA ILE A 180 -1.85 1.46 -2.97
C ILE A 180 -2.32 2.34 -1.82
N ASP A 181 -1.57 3.40 -1.57
CA ASP A 181 -2.00 4.49 -0.70
C ASP A 181 -3.07 5.35 -1.39
N VAL A 182 -3.62 6.32 -0.70
CA VAL A 182 -4.54 7.30 -1.29
C VAL A 182 -3.74 8.50 -1.81
N HIS A 183 -4.08 8.98 -3.00
CA HIS A 183 -3.52 10.22 -3.51
C HIS A 183 -4.14 11.42 -2.80
N CYS A 184 -3.33 12.36 -2.35
CA CYS A 184 -3.72 13.40 -1.40
C CYS A 184 -3.21 14.80 -1.76
N PHE A 185 -3.76 15.80 -1.06
CA PHE A 185 -3.34 17.21 -1.10
C PHE A 185 -2.80 17.67 0.25
N ALA A 186 -1.90 18.63 0.23
CA ALA A 186 -1.50 19.34 1.44
C ALA A 186 -2.65 20.13 2.05
N ALA A 187 -2.61 20.35 3.36
CA ALA A 187 -3.53 21.23 4.08
C ALA A 187 -3.58 22.62 3.44
N GLY A 188 -4.74 23.29 3.54
CA GLY A 188 -5.01 24.60 2.93
C GLY A 188 -5.44 24.54 1.47
N THR A 189 -5.44 23.37 0.82
CA THR A 189 -5.99 23.20 -0.53
C THR A 189 -7.50 23.45 -0.50
N LYS A 190 -7.97 24.38 -1.36
CA LYS A 190 -9.37 24.79 -1.39
C LYS A 190 -10.21 23.87 -2.26
N VAL A 191 -11.26 23.31 -1.69
CA VAL A 191 -12.30 22.54 -2.40
C VAL A 191 -13.48 23.45 -2.71
N LEU A 192 -13.93 23.45 -3.97
CA LEU A 192 -15.08 24.24 -4.40
C LEU A 192 -16.39 23.54 -3.98
N LEU A 193 -17.20 24.20 -3.17
CA LEU A 193 -18.49 23.69 -2.71
C LEU A 193 -19.60 23.94 -3.73
N ALA A 194 -20.72 23.26 -3.58
CA ALA A 194 -21.88 23.37 -4.48
C ALA A 194 -22.53 24.76 -4.52
N ASP A 195 -22.34 25.57 -3.48
CA ASP A 195 -22.79 26.96 -3.40
C ASP A 195 -21.77 27.99 -3.94
N ASN A 196 -20.70 27.52 -4.59
CA ASN A 196 -19.54 28.27 -5.09
C ASN A 196 -18.65 28.89 -4.01
N SER A 197 -18.85 28.60 -2.73
CA SER A 197 -17.88 28.92 -1.69
C SER A 197 -16.72 27.92 -1.71
N GLN A 198 -15.66 28.20 -0.94
CA GLN A 198 -14.49 27.33 -0.84
C GLN A 198 -14.23 26.92 0.60
N LYS A 199 -13.84 25.68 0.80
CA LYS A 199 -13.51 25.10 2.10
C LYS A 199 -12.14 24.40 2.01
N ASN A 200 -11.34 24.48 3.08
CA ASN A 200 -10.08 23.74 3.08
C ASN A 200 -10.33 22.23 3.04
N ILE A 201 -9.44 21.50 2.37
CA ILE A 201 -9.57 20.04 2.22
C ILE A 201 -9.56 19.30 3.57
N GLU A 202 -8.75 19.79 4.54
CA GLU A 202 -8.70 19.24 5.90
C GLU A 202 -10.00 19.44 6.69
N ASP A 203 -10.84 20.40 6.30
CA ASP A 203 -12.12 20.70 6.93
C ASP A 203 -13.31 19.98 6.24
N ILE A 204 -13.09 19.38 5.07
CA ILE A 204 -14.12 18.64 4.33
C ILE A 204 -14.53 17.39 5.13
N LYS A 205 -15.85 17.18 5.20
CA LYS A 205 -16.46 16.06 5.96
C LYS A 205 -17.48 15.30 5.10
N GLN A 206 -17.76 14.08 5.52
CA GLN A 206 -18.89 13.33 4.99
C GLN A 206 -20.18 14.15 5.09
N GLY A 207 -20.96 14.19 4.01
CA GLY A 207 -22.18 14.99 3.86
C GLY A 207 -21.99 16.37 3.27
N ASP A 208 -20.75 16.89 3.17
CA ASP A 208 -20.49 18.14 2.45
C ASP A 208 -20.86 17.99 0.97
N LYS A 209 -21.47 19.01 0.37
CA LYS A 209 -21.85 19.01 -1.04
C LYS A 209 -20.85 19.84 -1.83
N ILE A 210 -20.13 19.19 -2.74
CA ILE A 210 -19.06 19.80 -3.51
C ILE A 210 -19.39 19.91 -5.00
N MET A 211 -18.68 20.77 -5.70
CA MET A 211 -18.76 20.92 -7.15
C MET A 211 -17.94 19.82 -7.83
N THR A 212 -18.51 19.19 -8.85
CA THR A 212 -17.89 18.16 -9.67
C THR A 212 -17.86 18.57 -11.15
N TYR A 213 -17.13 17.81 -11.96
CA TYR A 213 -17.06 18.00 -13.41
C TYR A 213 -17.23 16.64 -14.12
N ASN A 214 -18.19 16.57 -15.01
CA ASN A 214 -18.38 15.38 -15.82
C ASN A 214 -17.49 15.48 -17.07
N ILE A 215 -16.45 14.67 -17.14
CA ILE A 215 -15.44 14.69 -18.21
C ILE A 215 -16.01 14.29 -19.58
N ILE A 216 -17.12 13.51 -19.62
CA ILE A 216 -17.74 13.07 -20.86
C ILE A 216 -18.62 14.16 -21.44
N THR A 217 -19.41 14.83 -20.62
CA THR A 217 -20.37 15.85 -21.08
C THR A 217 -19.82 17.27 -21.04
N GLY A 218 -18.67 17.48 -20.38
CA GLY A 218 -18.09 18.81 -20.19
C GLY A 218 -18.87 19.69 -19.23
N LYS A 219 -19.76 19.15 -18.41
CA LYS A 219 -20.67 19.93 -17.55
C LYS A 219 -20.26 19.86 -16.07
N LYS A 220 -20.44 20.98 -15.38
CA LYS A 220 -20.39 21.04 -13.92
C LYS A 220 -21.58 20.28 -13.32
N GLY A 221 -21.34 19.58 -12.23
CA GLY A 221 -22.33 18.89 -11.42
C GLY A 221 -22.06 19.10 -9.94
N THR A 222 -22.79 18.42 -9.08
CA THR A 222 -22.55 18.41 -7.63
C THR A 222 -22.70 17.01 -7.09
N ALA A 223 -21.88 16.67 -6.07
CA ALA A 223 -21.98 15.38 -5.36
C ALA A 223 -21.82 15.59 -3.85
N MET A 224 -22.29 14.64 -3.06
CA MET A 224 -22.00 14.59 -1.63
C MET A 224 -20.71 13.83 -1.40
N VAL A 225 -19.90 14.29 -0.47
CA VAL A 225 -18.73 13.57 0.03
C VAL A 225 -19.22 12.40 0.88
N GLU A 226 -18.88 11.18 0.48
CA GLU A 226 -19.21 9.96 1.24
C GLU A 226 -18.07 9.50 2.14
N LYS A 227 -16.80 9.75 1.73
CA LYS A 227 -15.61 9.35 2.50
C LYS A 227 -14.46 10.31 2.26
N THR A 228 -13.72 10.62 3.33
CA THR A 228 -12.44 11.35 3.30
C THR A 228 -11.34 10.52 3.95
N ALA A 229 -10.08 10.84 3.66
CA ALA A 229 -8.92 10.27 4.33
C ALA A 229 -7.90 11.36 4.67
N ALA A 230 -7.09 11.10 5.70
CA ALA A 230 -5.95 11.91 6.08
C ALA A 230 -4.76 10.99 6.34
N VAL A 231 -3.64 11.24 5.64
CA VAL A 231 -2.46 10.36 5.67
C VAL A 231 -1.20 11.22 5.62
N THR A 232 -0.13 10.81 6.29
CA THR A 232 1.17 11.49 6.20
C THR A 232 1.95 11.02 4.99
N HIS A 233 2.29 11.95 4.09
CA HIS A 233 3.11 11.67 2.91
C HIS A 233 4.42 12.45 2.92
N LYS A 234 5.44 11.89 2.26
CA LYS A 234 6.71 12.54 1.91
C LYS A 234 6.74 12.86 0.41
N ASN A 235 7.74 13.63 0.01
CA ASN A 235 8.02 13.90 -1.40
C ASN A 235 6.83 14.53 -2.17
N LEU A 236 6.08 15.41 -1.50
CA LEU A 236 4.97 16.11 -2.13
C LEU A 236 5.46 17.01 -3.27
N VAL A 237 4.68 17.03 -4.34
CA VAL A 237 4.93 17.90 -5.51
C VAL A 237 4.11 19.15 -5.42
N THR A 238 4.78 20.30 -5.46
CA THR A 238 4.13 21.62 -5.58
C THR A 238 4.12 22.04 -7.04
N TYR A 239 2.94 22.26 -7.57
CA TYR A 239 2.66 22.75 -8.91
C TYR A 239 2.34 24.23 -8.83
N VAL A 240 2.99 25.06 -9.68
CA VAL A 240 2.75 26.51 -9.79
C VAL A 240 2.18 26.81 -11.18
N PHE A 241 1.02 27.41 -11.21
CA PHE A 241 0.30 27.75 -12.43
C PHE A 241 0.43 29.25 -12.77
N GLU A 242 0.07 29.61 -13.99
CA GLU A 242 -0.07 31.02 -14.39
C GLU A 242 -0.95 31.79 -13.41
N GLY A 243 -0.61 33.06 -13.16
CA GLY A 243 -1.28 33.88 -12.12
C GLY A 243 -0.83 33.54 -10.69
N GLY A 244 0.18 32.67 -10.49
CA GLY A 244 0.77 32.37 -9.18
C GLY A 244 -0.03 31.41 -8.30
N LYS A 245 -1.10 30.80 -8.83
CA LYS A 245 -1.87 29.77 -8.13
C LYS A 245 -0.97 28.55 -7.88
N LYS A 246 -1.09 27.95 -6.70
CA LYS A 246 -0.29 26.77 -6.31
C LYS A 246 -1.19 25.65 -5.83
N ILE A 247 -0.76 24.40 -6.05
CA ILE A 247 -1.32 23.20 -5.45
C ILE A 247 -0.19 22.27 -5.05
N THR A 248 -0.28 21.69 -3.88
CA THR A 248 0.69 20.69 -3.40
C THR A 248 -0.03 19.38 -3.17
N ALA A 249 0.44 18.32 -3.82
CA ALA A 249 -0.19 17.00 -3.81
C ALA A 249 0.85 15.89 -3.81
N THR A 250 0.42 14.66 -3.59
CA THR A 250 1.24 13.47 -3.88
C THR A 250 1.59 13.42 -5.36
N ASP A 251 2.67 12.76 -5.71
CA ASP A 251 3.19 12.70 -7.10
C ASP A 251 2.28 11.92 -8.05
N ASP A 252 1.45 11.05 -7.49
CA ASP A 252 0.49 10.19 -8.20
C ASP A 252 -0.93 10.77 -8.30
N HIS A 253 -1.17 11.97 -7.74
CA HIS A 253 -2.51 12.58 -7.83
C HIS A 253 -2.88 12.87 -9.29
N PRO A 254 -4.06 12.39 -9.78
CA PRO A 254 -4.50 12.63 -11.15
C PRO A 254 -5.11 14.03 -11.34
N PHE A 255 -4.58 14.77 -12.30
CA PHE A 255 -5.07 16.07 -12.75
C PHE A 255 -5.64 15.96 -14.16
N LEU A 256 -6.74 16.64 -14.43
CA LEU A 256 -7.28 16.71 -15.79
C LEU A 256 -6.53 17.76 -16.59
N THR A 257 -5.99 17.36 -17.75
CA THR A 257 -5.30 18.23 -18.71
C THR A 257 -5.98 18.18 -20.07
N GLU A 258 -5.55 19.01 -21.04
CA GLU A 258 -6.00 18.91 -22.43
C GLU A 258 -5.69 17.55 -23.08
N GLN A 259 -4.67 16.81 -22.56
CA GLN A 259 -4.27 15.50 -23.03
C GLN A 259 -5.00 14.34 -22.30
N GLY A 260 -5.92 14.66 -21.39
CA GLY A 260 -6.58 13.71 -20.50
C GLY A 260 -5.97 13.70 -19.09
N TRP A 261 -6.07 12.58 -18.39
CA TRP A 261 -5.52 12.46 -17.05
C TRP A 261 -3.99 12.46 -17.06
N ALA A 262 -3.39 13.21 -16.15
CA ALA A 262 -1.94 13.35 -16.00
C ALA A 262 -1.53 13.35 -14.52
N SER A 263 -0.35 12.83 -14.22
CA SER A 263 0.27 12.90 -12.89
C SER A 263 1.79 13.03 -12.99
N SER A 264 2.46 13.31 -11.87
CA SER A 264 3.92 13.30 -11.83
C SER A 264 4.50 11.89 -11.74
N ASN A 265 3.67 10.89 -11.38
CA ASN A 265 4.02 9.47 -11.34
C ASN A 265 2.92 8.62 -12.01
N PRO A 266 2.86 8.57 -13.35
CA PRO A 266 1.81 7.83 -14.07
C PRO A 266 1.76 6.35 -13.76
N ALA A 267 2.92 5.73 -13.50
CA ALA A 267 3.00 4.30 -13.19
C ALA A 267 2.26 3.97 -11.89
N LYS A 268 2.39 4.81 -10.87
CA LYS A 268 1.64 4.66 -9.61
C LYS A 268 0.16 5.00 -9.80
N THR A 269 -0.15 6.07 -10.51
CA THR A 269 -1.54 6.50 -10.76
C THR A 269 -2.33 5.47 -11.56
N ALA A 270 -1.71 4.75 -12.49
CA ALA A 270 -2.36 3.73 -13.32
C ALA A 270 -2.90 2.53 -12.50
N ASN A 271 -2.47 2.37 -11.25
CA ASN A 271 -3.01 1.36 -10.34
C ASN A 271 -4.37 1.76 -9.73
N TYR A 272 -4.77 3.04 -9.83
CA TYR A 272 -6.07 3.48 -9.37
C TYR A 272 -7.14 3.23 -10.45
N LYS A 273 -8.29 2.71 -10.02
CA LYS A 273 -9.42 2.47 -10.92
C LYS A 273 -9.92 3.78 -11.53
N GLY A 274 -10.10 3.79 -12.84
CA GLY A 274 -10.52 4.96 -13.63
C GLY A 274 -9.36 5.81 -14.15
N PHE A 275 -8.10 5.45 -13.82
CA PHE A 275 -6.90 6.17 -14.24
C PHE A 275 -5.85 5.27 -14.91
N GLU A 276 -6.28 4.21 -15.59
CA GLU A 276 -5.41 3.25 -16.27
C GLU A 276 -4.61 3.87 -17.42
N LYS A 277 -5.07 5.04 -17.92
CA LYS A 277 -4.41 5.81 -18.98
C LYS A 277 -4.06 7.20 -18.47
N VAL A 278 -2.86 7.36 -17.96
CA VAL A 278 -2.35 8.61 -17.39
C VAL A 278 -1.04 8.99 -18.06
N VAL A 279 -0.88 10.28 -18.40
CA VAL A 279 0.36 10.80 -18.99
C VAL A 279 1.22 11.52 -17.94
N GLN A 280 2.52 11.63 -18.24
CA GLN A 280 3.48 12.33 -17.38
C GLN A 280 3.27 13.84 -17.45
N ILE A 281 3.03 14.50 -16.31
CA ILE A 281 2.98 15.97 -16.22
C ILE A 281 4.34 16.58 -16.56
N LYS A 282 4.33 17.56 -17.45
CA LYS A 282 5.47 18.39 -17.84
C LYS A 282 5.18 19.86 -17.61
N VAL A 283 6.22 20.65 -17.31
CA VAL A 283 6.11 22.12 -17.29
C VAL A 283 5.70 22.58 -18.68
N GLY A 284 4.69 23.43 -18.73
CA GLY A 284 4.07 23.89 -19.96
C GLY A 284 2.73 23.24 -20.28
N ASP A 285 2.37 22.12 -19.64
CA ASP A 285 1.07 21.48 -19.84
C ASP A 285 -0.09 22.36 -19.40
N ILE A 286 -1.23 22.16 -20.05
CA ILE A 286 -2.46 22.92 -19.86
C ILE A 286 -3.44 22.10 -19.06
N PHE A 287 -3.84 22.62 -17.91
CA PHE A 287 -4.73 21.97 -16.95
C PHE A 287 -6.14 22.52 -17.05
N ALA A 288 -7.14 21.65 -16.94
CA ALA A 288 -8.53 22.04 -16.86
C ALA A 288 -8.85 22.67 -15.49
N ALA A 289 -9.52 23.79 -15.49
CA ALA A 289 -9.83 24.56 -14.30
C ALA A 289 -11.30 25.01 -14.28
N ALA A 290 -11.77 25.51 -13.13
CA ALA A 290 -13.15 25.95 -12.92
C ALA A 290 -13.61 27.02 -13.92
N ASN A 291 -12.70 27.86 -14.39
CA ASN A 291 -12.94 28.95 -15.34
C ASN A 291 -12.13 28.78 -16.63
N GLY A 292 -12.10 27.57 -17.20
CA GLY A 292 -11.39 27.26 -18.43
C GLY A 292 -10.10 26.48 -18.20
N TYR A 293 -8.96 27.02 -18.61
CA TYR A 293 -7.68 26.34 -18.57
C TYR A 293 -6.59 27.19 -17.92
N THR A 294 -5.55 26.56 -17.40
CA THR A 294 -4.37 27.23 -16.85
C THR A 294 -3.10 26.44 -17.18
N LYS A 295 -2.00 27.15 -17.38
CA LYS A 295 -0.73 26.54 -17.76
C LYS A 295 0.14 26.30 -16.53
N LEU A 296 0.80 25.14 -16.47
CA LEU A 296 1.81 24.81 -15.47
C LEU A 296 3.11 25.56 -15.77
N VAL A 297 3.55 26.39 -14.84
CA VAL A 297 4.77 27.21 -14.97
C VAL A 297 5.98 26.53 -14.38
N SER A 298 5.79 25.86 -13.23
CA SER A 298 6.87 25.12 -12.58
C SER A 298 6.32 24.02 -11.67
N LYS A 299 7.17 23.01 -11.38
CA LYS A 299 6.90 22.04 -10.33
C LYS A 299 8.17 21.76 -9.52
N SER A 300 8.01 21.49 -8.23
CA SER A 300 9.12 21.15 -7.33
C SER A 300 8.69 20.11 -6.31
N VAL A 301 9.63 19.28 -5.86
CA VAL A 301 9.40 18.26 -4.85
C VAL A 301 9.91 18.75 -3.51
N SER A 302 9.12 18.57 -2.43
CA SER A 302 9.55 18.79 -1.05
C SER A 302 9.74 17.44 -0.35
N PRO A 303 10.92 17.15 0.22
CA PRO A 303 11.18 15.89 0.93
C PRO A 303 10.53 15.82 2.32
N GLU A 304 9.92 16.91 2.79
CA GLU A 304 9.30 16.96 4.12
C GLU A 304 8.08 16.06 4.22
N SER A 305 7.95 15.38 5.36
CA SER A 305 6.72 14.68 5.73
C SER A 305 5.65 15.67 6.14
N LYS A 306 4.46 15.55 5.56
CA LYS A 306 3.31 16.40 5.91
C LYS A 306 2.03 15.58 5.97
N MET A 307 1.14 15.94 6.91
CA MET A 307 -0.22 15.45 6.87
C MET A 307 -0.91 15.95 5.60
N THR A 308 -1.55 15.06 4.88
CA THR A 308 -2.26 15.32 3.65
C THR A 308 -3.68 14.79 3.72
N TYR A 309 -4.56 15.27 2.86
CA TYR A 309 -5.99 15.03 2.92
C TYR A 309 -6.54 14.76 1.54
N THR A 310 -7.58 13.92 1.46
CA THR A 310 -8.27 13.67 0.20
C THR A 310 -9.74 13.33 0.39
N ILE A 311 -10.49 13.48 -0.70
CA ILE A 311 -11.83 12.93 -0.84
C ILE A 311 -11.67 11.57 -1.51
N VAL A 312 -12.08 10.50 -0.82
CA VAL A 312 -11.93 9.11 -1.30
C VAL A 312 -13.14 8.65 -2.09
N LYS A 313 -14.33 9.15 -1.72
CA LYS A 313 -15.58 8.71 -2.35
C LYS A 313 -16.60 9.82 -2.43
N LEU A 314 -17.26 9.90 -3.58
CA LEU A 314 -18.40 10.78 -3.86
C LEU A 314 -19.67 9.96 -4.12
N SER A 315 -20.83 10.57 -3.86
CA SER A 315 -22.14 9.97 -4.18
C SER A 315 -22.39 9.84 -5.68
N ASP A 316 -21.72 10.66 -6.50
CA ASP A 316 -21.80 10.67 -7.96
C ASP A 316 -20.55 11.33 -8.56
N GLY A 317 -20.09 10.76 -9.69
CA GLY A 317 -18.88 11.23 -10.38
C GLY A 317 -17.58 10.89 -9.65
N ASN A 318 -16.46 11.24 -10.30
CA ASN A 318 -15.11 10.93 -9.83
C ASN A 318 -14.15 12.13 -9.96
N THR A 319 -14.67 13.36 -9.88
CA THR A 319 -13.87 14.58 -9.96
C THR A 319 -14.30 15.59 -8.93
N PHE A 320 -13.39 16.50 -8.57
CA PHE A 320 -13.72 17.75 -7.85
C PHE A 320 -12.73 18.85 -8.24
N TYR A 321 -12.91 20.04 -7.66
CA TYR A 321 -12.03 21.19 -7.89
C TYR A 321 -11.17 21.42 -6.66
N ALA A 322 -9.85 21.27 -6.82
CA ALA A 322 -8.83 21.58 -5.82
C ALA A 322 -8.07 22.84 -6.26
N ASN A 323 -8.12 23.92 -5.49
CA ASN A 323 -7.61 25.25 -5.88
C ASN A 323 -8.06 25.64 -7.30
N ASP A 324 -9.32 25.39 -7.64
CA ASP A 324 -9.97 25.56 -8.95
C ASP A 324 -9.45 24.66 -10.08
N ILE A 325 -8.52 23.73 -9.86
CA ILE A 325 -8.06 22.76 -10.84
C ILE A 325 -8.94 21.51 -10.73
N ILE A 326 -9.29 20.90 -11.87
CA ILE A 326 -10.06 19.66 -11.90
C ILE A 326 -9.12 18.48 -11.61
N VAL A 327 -9.46 17.74 -10.57
CA VAL A 327 -8.70 16.58 -10.08
C VAL A 327 -9.59 15.34 -9.98
N GLY A 328 -8.96 14.17 -9.98
CA GLY A 328 -9.67 12.92 -9.89
C GLY A 328 -9.90 12.46 -8.46
N VAL A 329 -10.99 11.73 -8.28
CA VAL A 329 -11.27 10.85 -7.15
C VAL A 329 -11.28 9.44 -7.70
N GLU A 330 -10.59 8.54 -7.05
CA GLU A 330 -10.61 7.14 -7.46
C GLU A 330 -12.02 6.56 -7.41
N GLU A 331 -12.43 5.84 -8.45
CA GLU A 331 -13.64 5.03 -8.37
C GLU A 331 -13.38 3.83 -7.45
N VAL A 332 -14.03 3.82 -6.30
CA VAL A 332 -14.05 2.64 -5.44
C VAL A 332 -15.03 1.63 -6.03
N LYS A 333 -14.56 0.40 -6.26
CA LYS A 333 -15.42 -0.73 -6.69
C LYS A 333 -16.44 -1.10 -5.61
#